data_415362d1b9506fc2074fdd26efc5b452
#
_entry.id   415362d1b9506fc2074fdd26efc5b452
#
_cell.length_a   1.000
_cell.length_b   1.000
_cell.length_c   1.000
_cell.angle_alpha   90.00
_cell.angle_beta   90.00
_cell.angle_gamma   90.00
#
_symmetry.space_group_name_H-M   'P 1'
#
loop_
_entity.id
_entity.type
_entity.pdbx_description
1 polymer ?
#
loop_
_entity_poly.entity_id
_entity_poly.type
_entity_poly.pdbx_seq_one_letter_code
_entity_poly.pdbx_strand_id
1 'polypeptide(L)'
;MSATAKPKLYNSRHPERTLLYRTVAEHDETWLELASAGQFDGEGDHHTPKPFVRKAFAKYLECGIFAHGFARARCGDCGHDILVAFSCKGRGVCPSCSTRRMVETAAHLNDHVFPRLPVRQWVLSVPKRLRYLMQRDSATLNMVLRIFLRVIAQSLQAHCPGAANADKANLHIGAVAFIHRFGSSLNEHVHFHVCVVDGIFEEVAGAEAAAGGAADAEPSALGVSFHSVSGIDSNCVSQTQATLRRRILRAFVGRGLLGSFEAKEMLAYQHSGFSVDAGVCIEAHDRSGLERLLRYCARPPFAMERLRKAGSELVYRCAKQYSEPSSDKRGAKADELTLSPLELIDRIAALVPPPRTHRHRYFGVLAPNSPLRAAVTALAAAPAQPTTAHAEPTTTCGGANGPAPMGEPIAPKLKPAPPKRAAHYLWAVLIARIYEIFPLLCPLCGGQMRIIAFITHSADIRQILNHIGADSEPPHISPARGPPLWDDDGDAQMGDGVQTQPDWEMAAQPVPDYEVDQRVNW
;
A
#
# COMPACT_ATOMS: atom_id res chain seq x y z
N MET A 1 38.11 -8.50 5.76
CA MET A 1 37.75 -7.42 6.73
C MET A 1 36.71 -6.56 6.05
N SER A 2 35.42 -6.80 6.35
CA SER A 2 34.30 -6.05 5.79
C SER A 2 34.21 -4.71 6.52
N ALA A 3 34.33 -3.60 5.80
CA ALA A 3 34.19 -2.26 6.36
C ALA A 3 32.74 -2.12 6.86
N THR A 4 32.56 -2.13 8.18
CA THR A 4 31.29 -1.84 8.83
C THR A 4 30.91 -0.41 8.49
N ALA A 5 29.95 -0.25 7.58
CA ALA A 5 29.39 1.06 7.25
C ALA A 5 28.89 1.71 8.56
N LYS A 6 29.34 2.92 8.86
CA LYS A 6 28.88 3.67 10.03
C LYS A 6 27.36 3.81 9.94
N PRO A 7 26.61 3.53 11.03
CA PRO A 7 25.16 3.69 11.01
C PRO A 7 24.81 5.14 10.63
N LYS A 8 23.93 5.31 9.66
CA LYS A 8 23.44 6.64 9.28
C LYS A 8 22.68 7.24 10.46
N LEU A 9 23.05 8.44 10.85
CA LEU A 9 22.43 9.16 11.95
C LEU A 9 20.98 9.52 11.61
N TYR A 10 20.09 9.44 12.61
CA TYR A 10 18.74 9.98 12.47
C TYR A 10 18.82 11.50 12.29
N ASN A 11 18.26 11.98 11.19
CA ASN A 11 18.06 13.40 10.92
C ASN A 11 16.57 13.71 10.88
N SER A 12 16.14 14.77 11.56
CA SER A 12 14.73 15.18 11.53
C SER A 12 14.32 15.58 10.11
N ARG A 13 13.08 15.26 9.76
CA ARG A 13 12.52 15.68 8.48
C ARG A 13 12.26 17.18 8.49
N HIS A 14 12.47 17.80 7.35
CA HIS A 14 12.12 19.19 7.07
C HIS A 14 11.08 19.24 5.95
N PRO A 15 9.80 18.84 6.21
CA PRO A 15 8.77 18.80 5.18
C PRO A 15 8.53 20.16 4.55
N GLU A 16 8.69 21.27 5.30
CA GLU A 16 8.54 22.66 4.87
C GLU A 16 9.49 23.04 3.72
N ARG A 17 10.59 22.30 3.55
CA ARG A 17 11.54 22.49 2.45
C ARG A 17 11.13 21.79 1.17
N THR A 18 10.14 20.90 1.23
CA THR A 18 9.71 20.12 0.06
C THR A 18 8.82 20.96 -0.86
N LEU A 19 8.89 20.65 -2.16
CA LEU A 19 8.08 21.35 -3.16
C LEU A 19 6.59 21.20 -2.90
N LEU A 20 6.12 19.99 -2.60
CA LEU A 20 4.70 19.74 -2.31
C LEU A 20 4.24 20.53 -1.08
N TYR A 21 5.04 20.56 0.00
CA TYR A 21 4.65 21.31 1.20
C TYR A 21 4.46 22.78 0.89
N ARG A 22 5.45 23.39 0.22
CA ARG A 22 5.38 24.81 -0.16
C ARG A 22 4.19 25.10 -1.07
N THR A 23 3.93 24.23 -2.05
CA THR A 23 2.76 24.35 -2.94
C THR A 23 1.46 24.32 -2.13
N VAL A 24 1.30 23.35 -1.22
CA VAL A 24 0.09 23.25 -0.39
C VAL A 24 -0.02 24.43 0.57
N ALA A 25 1.07 24.81 1.28
CA ALA A 25 1.05 25.93 2.22
C ALA A 25 0.72 27.27 1.54
N GLU A 26 1.07 27.43 0.27
CA GLU A 26 0.83 28.66 -0.49
C GLU A 26 -0.55 28.70 -1.16
N HIS A 27 -1.13 27.57 -1.54
CA HIS A 27 -2.30 27.54 -2.44
C HIS A 27 -3.51 26.76 -1.91
N ASP A 28 -3.41 26.05 -0.76
CA ASP A 28 -4.51 25.20 -0.26
C ASP A 28 -5.77 25.99 0.09
N GLU A 29 -5.61 27.13 0.79
CA GLU A 29 -6.75 27.99 1.15
C GLU A 29 -7.42 28.60 -0.09
N THR A 30 -6.65 29.03 -1.08
CA THR A 30 -7.18 29.53 -2.37
C THR A 30 -7.92 28.42 -3.12
N TRP A 31 -7.32 27.22 -3.22
CA TRP A 31 -7.98 26.08 -3.83
C TRP A 31 -9.29 25.72 -3.12
N LEU A 32 -9.28 25.76 -1.79
CA LEU A 32 -10.44 25.41 -0.97
C LEU A 32 -11.60 26.40 -1.18
N GLU A 33 -11.31 27.70 -1.30
CA GLU A 33 -12.29 28.73 -1.58
C GLU A 33 -12.88 28.57 -2.97
N LEU A 34 -12.05 28.45 -4.02
CA LEU A 34 -12.48 28.24 -5.41
C LEU A 34 -13.27 26.95 -5.58
N ALA A 35 -12.82 25.85 -5.01
CA ALA A 35 -13.53 24.56 -5.07
C ALA A 35 -14.88 24.61 -4.33
N SER A 36 -14.94 25.36 -3.22
CA SER A 36 -16.20 25.57 -2.48
C SER A 36 -17.20 26.47 -3.23
N ALA A 37 -16.69 27.39 -4.06
CA ALA A 37 -17.49 28.24 -4.94
C ALA A 37 -17.91 27.53 -6.25
N GLY A 38 -17.48 26.29 -6.48
CA GLY A 38 -17.77 25.54 -7.71
C GLY A 38 -17.01 26.03 -8.93
N GLN A 39 -15.93 26.80 -8.75
CA GLN A 39 -15.12 27.38 -9.83
C GLN A 39 -14.02 26.44 -10.35
N PHE A 40 -13.91 25.24 -9.80
CA PHE A 40 -12.97 24.22 -10.27
C PHE A 40 -13.74 23.19 -11.11
N ASP A 41 -13.70 23.37 -12.42
CA ASP A 41 -14.22 22.40 -13.40
C ASP A 41 -13.19 21.28 -13.63
N GLY A 42 -13.06 20.38 -12.66
CA GLY A 42 -12.58 19.05 -12.98
C GLY A 42 -13.70 18.26 -13.66
N GLU A 43 -13.39 17.36 -14.59
CA GLU A 43 -14.36 16.42 -15.22
C GLU A 43 -15.15 15.62 -14.17
N GLY A 44 -16.11 16.21 -13.50
CA GLY A 44 -16.91 15.53 -12.48
C GLY A 44 -17.63 16.53 -11.59
N ASP A 45 -18.85 16.22 -11.26
CA ASP A 45 -19.76 16.93 -10.38
C ASP A 45 -19.10 17.97 -9.46
N HIS A 46 -19.51 19.24 -9.58
CA HIS A 46 -19.16 20.37 -8.72
C HIS A 46 -19.31 20.00 -7.24
N HIS A 47 -18.24 19.71 -6.56
CA HIS A 47 -18.31 19.28 -5.18
C HIS A 47 -17.42 20.13 -4.29
N THR A 48 -18.05 20.87 -3.40
CA THR A 48 -17.38 21.39 -2.19
C THR A 48 -16.50 20.28 -1.59
N PRO A 49 -15.21 20.56 -1.36
CA PRO A 49 -14.29 19.55 -0.86
C PRO A 49 -14.79 18.91 0.42
N LYS A 50 -14.89 17.59 0.41
CA LYS A 50 -15.42 16.84 1.56
C LYS A 50 -14.61 17.11 2.83
N PRO A 51 -15.24 17.16 4.02
CA PRO A 51 -14.55 17.50 5.27
C PRO A 51 -13.30 16.65 5.56
N PHE A 52 -13.29 15.39 5.13
CA PHE A 52 -12.13 14.52 5.33
C PHE A 52 -10.94 14.89 4.42
N VAL A 53 -11.18 15.49 3.25
CA VAL A 53 -10.15 16.00 2.35
C VAL A 53 -9.49 17.21 2.97
N ARG A 54 -10.27 18.22 3.38
CA ARG A 54 -9.78 19.41 4.11
C ARG A 54 -8.93 19.00 5.32
N LYS A 55 -9.44 18.07 6.12
CA LYS A 55 -8.71 17.54 7.29
C LYS A 55 -7.39 16.82 6.90
N ALA A 56 -7.35 16.20 5.72
CA ALA A 56 -6.13 15.52 5.26
C ALA A 56 -5.02 16.52 4.89
N PHE A 57 -5.37 17.64 4.24
CA PHE A 57 -4.43 18.73 3.93
C PHE A 57 -3.97 19.44 5.20
N ALA A 58 -4.87 19.88 6.08
CA ALA A 58 -4.51 20.50 7.35
C ALA A 58 -3.53 19.62 8.17
N LYS A 59 -3.84 18.33 8.31
CA LYS A 59 -2.93 17.39 8.99
C LYS A 59 -1.61 17.17 8.26
N TYR A 60 -1.57 17.33 6.96
CA TYR A 60 -0.32 17.25 6.20
C TYR A 60 0.59 18.43 6.52
N LEU A 61 0.06 19.64 6.62
CA LEU A 61 0.80 20.85 6.96
C LEU A 61 1.38 20.82 8.39
N GLU A 62 0.77 20.08 9.30
CA GLU A 62 1.29 19.85 10.65
C GLU A 62 2.36 18.73 10.71
N CYS A 63 2.41 17.86 9.68
CA CYS A 63 3.13 16.61 9.74
C CYS A 63 4.64 16.74 9.69
N GLY A 64 5.32 16.46 10.79
CA GLY A 64 6.78 16.50 10.87
C GLY A 64 7.33 17.88 11.22
N ILE A 65 6.47 18.80 11.62
CA ILE A 65 6.82 20.16 12.08
C ILE A 65 6.89 20.16 13.61
N PHE A 66 8.01 20.54 14.18
CA PHE A 66 8.22 20.56 15.63
C PHE A 66 7.27 21.50 16.37
N ALA A 67 6.90 22.62 15.77
CA ALA A 67 5.95 23.58 16.35
C ALA A 67 4.56 22.97 16.65
N HIS A 68 4.20 21.85 16.01
CA HIS A 68 2.96 21.10 16.27
C HIS A 68 3.14 19.93 17.26
N GLY A 69 4.32 19.80 17.87
CA GLY A 69 4.63 18.84 18.90
C GLY A 69 5.55 17.69 18.47
N PHE A 70 6.13 17.05 19.47
CA PHE A 70 7.16 16.03 19.28
C PHE A 70 7.27 15.08 20.45
N ALA A 71 7.88 13.92 20.19
CA ALA A 71 8.35 13.01 21.22
C ALA A 71 9.82 13.31 21.53
N ARG A 72 10.20 13.27 22.80
CA ARG A 72 11.58 13.35 23.28
C ARG A 72 12.06 11.93 23.58
N ALA A 73 13.17 11.55 22.95
CA ALA A 73 13.82 10.27 23.21
C ALA A 73 15.22 10.54 23.79
N ARG A 74 15.59 9.78 24.84
CA ARG A 74 16.85 9.91 25.58
C ARG A 74 17.63 8.63 25.57
N CYS A 75 18.94 8.72 25.36
CA CYS A 75 19.86 7.62 25.49
C CYS A 75 20.05 7.23 26.97
N GLY A 76 19.89 5.94 27.27
CA GLY A 76 20.11 5.43 28.63
C GLY A 76 21.56 5.50 29.07
N ASP A 77 22.51 5.40 28.13
CA ASP A 77 23.93 5.25 28.41
C ASP A 77 24.66 6.61 28.53
N CYS A 78 24.46 7.51 27.56
CA CYS A 78 25.17 8.80 27.54
C CYS A 78 24.29 10.03 27.81
N GLY A 79 23.00 9.85 28.01
CA GLY A 79 22.07 10.93 28.29
C GLY A 79 21.72 11.83 27.09
N HIS A 80 22.18 11.51 25.87
CA HIS A 80 21.87 12.29 24.68
C HIS A 80 20.37 12.27 24.36
N ASP A 81 19.82 13.43 24.04
CA ASP A 81 18.40 13.59 23.67
C ASP A 81 18.23 13.82 22.16
N ILE A 82 17.18 13.23 21.59
CA ILE A 82 16.70 13.55 20.24
C ILE A 82 15.22 13.90 20.28
N LEU A 83 14.81 14.79 19.40
CA LEU A 83 13.41 15.14 19.20
C LEU A 83 12.87 14.49 17.93
N VAL A 84 11.66 13.96 17.99
CA VAL A 84 10.98 13.30 16.88
C VAL A 84 9.61 13.97 16.70
N ALA A 85 9.46 14.80 15.66
CA ALA A 85 8.21 15.49 15.37
C ALA A 85 7.04 14.52 15.10
N PHE A 86 5.84 14.91 15.50
CA PHE A 86 4.66 14.08 15.26
C PHE A 86 4.34 13.93 13.80
N SER A 87 3.76 12.79 13.45
CA SER A 87 3.34 12.47 12.08
C SER A 87 1.82 12.40 11.98
N CYS A 88 1.26 12.87 10.85
CA CYS A 88 -0.19 12.90 10.63
C CYS A 88 -0.83 11.51 10.51
N LYS A 89 -0.04 10.46 10.27
CA LYS A 89 -0.52 9.08 9.96
C LYS A 89 -1.53 9.04 8.80
N GLY A 90 -1.50 10.08 7.94
CA GLY A 90 -2.41 10.25 6.80
C GLY A 90 -2.27 9.14 5.76
N ARG A 91 -3.30 8.98 4.93
CA ARG A 91 -3.36 7.96 3.87
C ARG A 91 -3.47 8.53 2.45
N GLY A 92 -3.57 9.85 2.32
CA GLY A 92 -3.78 10.53 1.05
C GLY A 92 -2.63 11.47 0.73
N VAL A 93 -2.66 12.68 1.29
CA VAL A 93 -1.82 13.80 0.92
C VAL A 93 -0.34 13.60 1.31
N CYS A 94 -0.05 13.18 2.54
CA CYS A 94 1.32 13.13 3.06
C CYS A 94 2.16 11.99 2.46
N PRO A 95 3.21 12.27 1.65
CA PRO A 95 4.04 11.24 1.02
C PRO A 95 4.79 10.38 2.04
N SER A 96 5.38 11.00 3.07
CA SER A 96 6.16 10.30 4.11
C SER A 96 5.31 9.29 4.89
N CYS A 97 4.09 9.70 5.32
CA CYS A 97 3.19 8.79 6.04
C CYS A 97 2.63 7.70 5.13
N SER A 98 2.39 8.00 3.86
CA SER A 98 1.93 7.03 2.87
C SER A 98 3.02 6.00 2.54
N THR A 99 4.28 6.43 2.35
CA THR A 99 5.43 5.55 2.13
C THR A 99 5.69 4.65 3.35
N ARG A 100 5.66 5.21 4.55
CA ARG A 100 5.79 4.42 5.78
C ARG A 100 4.73 3.32 5.84
N ARG A 101 3.47 3.66 5.58
CA ARG A 101 2.37 2.69 5.57
C ARG A 101 2.52 1.63 4.47
N MET A 102 3.03 2.02 3.29
CA MET A 102 3.35 1.08 2.20
C MET A 102 4.34 0.01 2.68
N VAL A 103 5.46 0.45 3.27
CA VAL A 103 6.50 -0.46 3.77
C VAL A 103 5.99 -1.31 4.93
N GLU A 104 5.24 -0.73 5.87
CA GLU A 104 4.62 -1.46 7.00
C GLU A 104 3.68 -2.57 6.50
N THR A 105 2.82 -2.24 5.55
CA THR A 105 1.90 -3.20 4.95
C THR A 105 2.65 -4.31 4.23
N ALA A 106 3.62 -3.97 3.37
CA ALA A 106 4.40 -4.96 2.63
C ALA A 106 5.19 -5.88 3.57
N ALA A 107 5.86 -5.32 4.57
CA ALA A 107 6.60 -6.08 5.56
C ALA A 107 5.69 -7.03 6.35
N HIS A 108 4.55 -6.54 6.86
CA HIS A 108 3.59 -7.37 7.58
C HIS A 108 3.07 -8.53 6.73
N LEU A 109 2.68 -8.25 5.48
CA LEU A 109 2.18 -9.26 4.57
C LEU A 109 3.26 -10.29 4.24
N ASN A 110 4.48 -9.84 3.96
CA ASN A 110 5.61 -10.70 3.68
C ASN A 110 5.97 -11.59 4.86
N ASP A 111 6.11 -11.04 6.06
CA ASP A 111 6.71 -11.75 7.20
C ASP A 111 5.69 -12.57 8.00
N HIS A 112 4.38 -12.21 7.95
CA HIS A 112 3.35 -12.78 8.83
C HIS A 112 2.08 -13.28 8.15
N VAL A 113 1.92 -13.07 6.84
CA VAL A 113 0.66 -13.43 6.17
C VAL A 113 0.88 -14.39 5.02
N PHE A 114 1.71 -14.03 4.05
CA PHE A 114 1.97 -14.91 2.92
C PHE A 114 2.88 -16.07 3.34
N PRO A 115 2.43 -17.34 3.15
CA PRO A 115 3.27 -18.50 3.39
C PRO A 115 4.50 -18.48 2.47
N ARG A 116 5.51 -19.32 2.77
CA ARG A 116 6.68 -19.52 1.90
C ARG A 116 6.32 -20.44 0.73
N LEU A 117 5.41 -19.96 -0.10
CA LEU A 117 4.91 -20.59 -1.31
C LEU A 117 4.96 -19.57 -2.44
N PRO A 118 4.93 -19.98 -3.73
CA PRO A 118 4.90 -19.05 -4.85
C PRO A 118 3.68 -18.14 -4.77
N VAL A 119 3.84 -16.86 -5.16
CA VAL A 119 2.77 -15.86 -5.17
C VAL A 119 2.67 -15.23 -6.55
N ARG A 120 1.49 -15.32 -7.16
CA ARG A 120 1.19 -14.70 -8.45
C ARG A 120 0.35 -13.43 -8.26
N GLN A 121 0.73 -12.39 -9.00
CA GLN A 121 -0.07 -11.18 -9.09
C GLN A 121 -1.07 -11.30 -10.24
N TRP A 122 -2.34 -11.03 -9.94
CA TRP A 122 -3.39 -10.85 -10.93
C TRP A 122 -3.81 -9.39 -10.95
N VAL A 123 -3.83 -8.79 -12.12
CA VAL A 123 -4.27 -7.39 -12.30
C VAL A 123 -5.53 -7.36 -13.15
N LEU A 124 -6.55 -6.63 -12.72
CA LEU A 124 -7.77 -6.40 -13.50
C LEU A 124 -8.01 -4.91 -13.68
N SER A 125 -8.08 -4.47 -14.93
CA SER A 125 -8.64 -3.18 -15.31
C SER A 125 -9.93 -3.37 -16.11
N VAL A 126 -10.84 -2.41 -15.97
CA VAL A 126 -12.13 -2.41 -16.64
C VAL A 126 -12.33 -1.10 -17.42
N PRO A 127 -13.24 -1.03 -18.42
CA PRO A 127 -13.48 0.16 -19.21
C PRO A 127 -13.81 1.40 -18.37
N LYS A 128 -13.45 2.62 -18.86
CA LYS A 128 -13.63 3.91 -18.18
C LYS A 128 -15.08 4.08 -17.65
N ARG A 129 -16.07 3.71 -18.46
CA ARG A 129 -17.49 3.81 -18.07
C ARG A 129 -17.83 2.98 -16.83
N LEU A 130 -17.34 1.75 -16.73
CA LEU A 130 -17.57 0.90 -15.57
C LEU A 130 -16.78 1.38 -14.34
N ARG A 131 -15.57 1.92 -14.55
CA ARG A 131 -14.74 2.51 -13.47
C ARG A 131 -15.44 3.66 -12.78
N TYR A 132 -16.12 4.52 -13.55
CA TYR A 132 -16.90 5.63 -13.01
C TYR A 132 -17.95 5.17 -11.99
N LEU A 133 -18.70 4.12 -12.31
CA LEU A 133 -19.69 3.54 -11.41
C LEU A 133 -19.04 2.88 -10.18
N MET A 134 -17.92 2.19 -10.37
CA MET A 134 -17.17 1.55 -9.29
C MET A 134 -16.53 2.57 -8.33
N GLN A 135 -16.15 3.75 -8.83
CA GLN A 135 -15.57 4.81 -8.01
C GLN A 135 -16.60 5.38 -7.03
N ARG A 136 -17.86 5.52 -7.49
CA ARG A 136 -18.93 6.14 -6.73
C ARG A 136 -19.71 5.16 -5.85
N ASP A 137 -19.86 3.91 -6.29
CA ASP A 137 -20.59 2.88 -5.54
C ASP A 137 -19.70 1.75 -5.06
N SER A 138 -19.56 1.66 -3.73
CA SER A 138 -18.79 0.60 -3.08
C SER A 138 -19.41 -0.80 -3.26
N ALA A 139 -20.72 -0.92 -3.46
CA ALA A 139 -21.38 -2.19 -3.69
C ALA A 139 -21.04 -2.73 -5.08
N THR A 140 -21.01 -1.85 -6.09
CA THR A 140 -20.58 -2.18 -7.47
C THR A 140 -19.09 -2.58 -7.50
N LEU A 141 -18.22 -1.81 -6.82
CA LEU A 141 -16.80 -2.17 -6.69
C LEU A 141 -16.61 -3.54 -6.06
N ASN A 142 -17.34 -3.82 -4.96
CA ASN A 142 -17.27 -5.11 -4.26
C ASN A 142 -17.81 -6.26 -5.11
N MET A 143 -18.82 -6.02 -5.92
CA MET A 143 -19.37 -7.00 -6.86
C MET A 143 -18.30 -7.41 -7.88
N VAL A 144 -17.64 -6.44 -8.52
CA VAL A 144 -16.58 -6.71 -9.50
C VAL A 144 -15.43 -7.48 -8.86
N LEU A 145 -14.96 -7.05 -7.68
CA LEU A 145 -13.89 -7.74 -6.97
C LEU A 145 -14.26 -9.20 -6.62
N ARG A 146 -15.49 -9.46 -6.18
CA ARG A 146 -15.97 -10.84 -5.90
C ARG A 146 -16.01 -11.71 -7.16
N ILE A 147 -16.44 -11.13 -8.29
CA ILE A 147 -16.42 -11.83 -9.59
C ILE A 147 -14.98 -12.18 -9.96
N PHE A 148 -14.05 -11.22 -9.82
CA PHE A 148 -12.64 -11.40 -10.13
C PHE A 148 -12.03 -12.55 -9.30
N LEU A 149 -12.16 -12.48 -7.98
CA LEU A 149 -11.65 -13.53 -7.08
C LEU A 149 -12.23 -14.91 -7.37
N ARG A 150 -13.54 -15.00 -7.68
CA ARG A 150 -14.18 -16.26 -8.03
C ARG A 150 -13.64 -16.83 -9.33
N VAL A 151 -13.37 -16.00 -10.33
CA VAL A 151 -12.81 -16.47 -11.61
C VAL A 151 -11.36 -16.89 -11.44
N ILE A 152 -10.55 -16.18 -10.65
CA ILE A 152 -9.19 -16.60 -10.28
C ILE A 152 -9.25 -17.99 -9.59
N ALA A 153 -10.11 -18.15 -8.58
CA ALA A 153 -10.24 -19.43 -7.87
C ALA A 153 -10.56 -20.58 -8.83
N GLN A 154 -11.51 -20.38 -9.76
CA GLN A 154 -11.87 -21.37 -10.76
C GLN A 154 -10.73 -21.67 -11.74
N SER A 155 -9.98 -20.65 -12.15
CA SER A 155 -8.81 -20.82 -13.00
C SER A 155 -7.73 -21.64 -12.31
N LEU A 156 -7.39 -21.30 -11.04
CA LEU A 156 -6.41 -22.06 -10.27
C LEU A 156 -6.85 -23.51 -10.03
N GLN A 157 -8.11 -23.73 -9.65
CA GLN A 157 -8.65 -25.08 -9.46
C GLN A 157 -8.53 -25.94 -10.72
N ALA A 158 -8.78 -25.36 -11.91
CA ALA A 158 -8.66 -26.07 -13.17
C ALA A 158 -7.20 -26.44 -13.54
N HIS A 159 -6.22 -25.72 -12.97
CA HIS A 159 -4.80 -25.89 -13.26
C HIS A 159 -4.00 -26.48 -12.08
N CYS A 160 -4.69 -27.05 -11.07
CA CYS A 160 -4.06 -27.77 -9.95
C CYS A 160 -4.31 -29.28 -10.09
N PRO A 161 -3.42 -30.05 -10.74
CA PRO A 161 -3.61 -31.50 -10.93
C PRO A 161 -3.75 -32.25 -9.60
N GLY A 162 -3.03 -31.85 -8.57
CA GLY A 162 -3.10 -32.45 -7.24
C GLY A 162 -4.45 -32.31 -6.54
N ALA A 163 -5.28 -31.35 -6.94
CA ALA A 163 -6.61 -31.11 -6.37
C ALA A 163 -7.75 -31.71 -7.24
N ALA A 164 -7.42 -32.49 -8.29
CA ALA A 164 -8.43 -32.98 -9.25
C ALA A 164 -9.51 -33.89 -8.63
N ASN A 165 -9.15 -34.63 -7.59
CA ASN A 165 -10.04 -35.58 -6.90
C ASN A 165 -10.58 -35.02 -5.58
N ALA A 166 -10.19 -33.80 -5.19
CA ALA A 166 -10.64 -33.19 -3.95
C ALA A 166 -12.05 -32.61 -4.07
N ASP A 167 -12.79 -32.58 -2.96
CA ASP A 167 -14.07 -31.90 -2.94
C ASP A 167 -13.88 -30.37 -3.10
N LYS A 168 -14.55 -29.82 -4.12
CA LYS A 168 -14.49 -28.39 -4.42
C LYS A 168 -14.91 -27.49 -3.26
N ALA A 169 -15.73 -28.01 -2.33
CA ALA A 169 -16.15 -27.26 -1.14
C ALA A 169 -14.98 -27.01 -0.19
N ASN A 170 -13.98 -27.90 -0.14
CA ASN A 170 -12.82 -27.85 0.72
C ASN A 170 -11.62 -27.14 0.07
N LEU A 171 -11.77 -26.67 -1.18
CA LEU A 171 -10.72 -26.03 -1.96
C LEU A 171 -10.78 -24.51 -1.86
N HIS A 172 -9.75 -23.91 -1.32
CA HIS A 172 -9.70 -22.47 -1.01
C HIS A 172 -8.46 -21.80 -1.61
N ILE A 173 -8.61 -20.56 -2.09
CA ILE A 173 -7.48 -19.71 -2.46
C ILE A 173 -6.98 -18.95 -1.23
N GLY A 174 -5.71 -18.52 -1.25
CA GLY A 174 -5.16 -17.53 -0.31
C GLY A 174 -4.81 -16.25 -1.05
N ALA A 175 -5.54 -15.15 -0.81
CA ALA A 175 -5.34 -13.92 -1.59
C ALA A 175 -5.42 -12.64 -0.75
N VAL A 176 -4.65 -11.62 -1.20
CA VAL A 176 -4.75 -10.23 -0.72
C VAL A 176 -4.98 -9.34 -1.94
N ALA A 177 -6.11 -8.63 -1.94
CA ALA A 177 -6.46 -7.69 -3.00
C ALA A 177 -6.14 -6.26 -2.58
N PHE A 178 -5.45 -5.51 -3.45
CA PHE A 178 -5.20 -4.09 -3.32
C PHE A 178 -6.09 -3.35 -4.30
N ILE A 179 -6.84 -2.37 -3.79
CA ILE A 179 -7.80 -1.58 -4.57
C ILE A 179 -7.16 -0.25 -4.88
N HIS A 180 -6.65 -0.09 -6.09
CA HIS A 180 -6.16 1.19 -6.56
C HIS A 180 -7.31 2.02 -7.12
N ARG A 181 -7.32 3.31 -6.82
CA ARG A 181 -8.30 4.28 -7.30
C ARG A 181 -7.66 5.40 -8.12
N PHE A 182 -6.42 5.21 -8.53
CA PHE A 182 -5.59 6.21 -9.20
C PHE A 182 -4.81 5.60 -10.36
N GLY A 183 -4.57 6.40 -11.39
CA GLY A 183 -3.68 6.09 -12.51
C GLY A 183 -2.32 6.79 -12.38
N SER A 184 -1.46 6.59 -13.37
CA SER A 184 -0.11 7.17 -13.44
C SER A 184 -0.08 8.69 -13.55
N SER A 185 -1.12 9.28 -14.14
CA SER A 185 -1.29 10.71 -14.36
C SER A 185 -2.08 11.44 -13.25
N LEU A 186 -2.12 10.89 -12.04
CA LEU A 186 -2.88 11.41 -10.90
C LEU A 186 -4.40 11.55 -11.20
N ASN A 187 -4.92 10.71 -12.08
CA ASN A 187 -6.33 10.65 -12.42
C ASN A 187 -7.05 9.57 -11.61
N GLU A 188 -8.36 9.67 -11.50
CA GLU A 188 -9.20 8.62 -10.93
C GLU A 188 -9.23 7.39 -11.84
N HIS A 189 -8.68 6.28 -11.36
CA HIS A 189 -8.60 5.03 -12.10
C HIS A 189 -8.74 3.83 -11.17
N VAL A 190 -9.91 3.22 -11.13
CA VAL A 190 -10.15 2.02 -10.32
C VAL A 190 -9.63 0.78 -11.05
N HIS A 191 -8.71 0.07 -10.41
CA HIS A 191 -8.22 -1.23 -10.84
C HIS A 191 -7.78 -2.07 -9.64
N PHE A 192 -7.63 -3.38 -9.84
CA PHE A 192 -7.31 -4.32 -8.78
C PHE A 192 -5.97 -4.98 -9.03
N HIS A 193 -5.13 -5.00 -8.00
CA HIS A 193 -3.98 -5.89 -7.91
C HIS A 193 -4.30 -6.95 -6.86
N VAL A 194 -4.30 -8.21 -7.24
CA VAL A 194 -4.57 -9.33 -6.33
C VAL A 194 -3.35 -10.23 -6.28
N CYS A 195 -2.66 -10.25 -5.14
CA CYS A 195 -1.60 -11.21 -4.87
C CYS A 195 -2.24 -12.49 -4.35
N VAL A 196 -2.06 -13.59 -5.06
CA VAL A 196 -2.65 -14.90 -4.76
C VAL A 196 -1.53 -15.90 -4.58
N VAL A 197 -1.60 -16.74 -3.55
CA VAL A 197 -0.72 -17.91 -3.46
C VAL A 197 -0.95 -18.79 -4.70
N ASP A 198 0.10 -19.14 -5.43
CA ASP A 198 0.01 -19.76 -6.76
C ASP A 198 -0.36 -21.26 -6.66
N GLY A 199 -1.55 -21.52 -6.13
CA GLY A 199 -2.12 -22.83 -5.90
C GLY A 199 -3.40 -22.78 -5.09
N ILE A 200 -3.84 -23.95 -4.65
CA ILE A 200 -5.08 -24.15 -3.89
C ILE A 200 -4.76 -24.84 -2.57
N PHE A 201 -5.40 -24.37 -1.52
CA PHE A 201 -5.38 -25.00 -0.20
C PHE A 201 -6.60 -25.90 -0.07
N GLU A 202 -6.37 -27.14 0.38
CA GLU A 202 -7.39 -28.12 0.73
C GLU A 202 -7.49 -28.22 2.25
N GLU A 203 -8.71 -28.12 2.78
CA GLU A 203 -8.99 -28.40 4.17
C GLU A 203 -8.92 -29.92 4.38
N VAL A 204 -7.99 -30.37 5.22
CA VAL A 204 -7.82 -31.79 5.58
C VAL A 204 -8.35 -31.96 7.00
N ALA A 205 -9.30 -32.88 7.19
CA ALA A 205 -9.75 -33.28 8.52
C ALA A 205 -8.50 -33.70 9.32
N GLY A 206 -8.32 -33.18 10.53
CA GLY A 206 -7.11 -33.37 11.31
C GLY A 206 -6.66 -34.82 11.28
N ALA A 207 -5.51 -35.07 10.66
CA ALA A 207 -4.84 -36.35 10.80
C ALA A 207 -4.66 -36.55 12.31
N GLU A 208 -5.23 -37.64 12.80
CA GLU A 208 -5.03 -38.13 14.16
C GLU A 208 -3.59 -37.91 14.53
N ALA A 209 -3.36 -37.09 15.55
CA ALA A 209 -2.04 -36.93 16.10
C ALA A 209 -1.52 -38.33 16.41
N ALA A 210 -0.50 -38.74 15.68
CA ALA A 210 0.10 -40.06 15.81
C ALA A 210 0.30 -40.37 17.30
N ALA A 211 -0.40 -41.39 17.73
CA ALA A 211 -0.31 -42.17 18.95
C ALA A 211 0.81 -41.77 19.92
N GLY A 212 0.46 -41.02 20.98
CA GLY A 212 1.30 -40.74 22.11
C GLY A 212 0.48 -40.10 23.20
N GLY A 213 -0.09 -40.93 24.07
CA GLY A 213 -1.09 -40.58 25.08
C GLY A 213 -0.79 -39.33 25.90
N ALA A 214 -1.71 -38.38 25.79
CA ALA A 214 -2.02 -37.40 26.83
C ALA A 214 -3.48 -36.96 26.61
N ALA A 215 -4.31 -37.25 27.57
CA ALA A 215 -5.76 -37.01 27.58
C ALA A 215 -6.09 -35.56 27.96
N ASP A 216 -5.64 -34.56 27.22
CA ASP A 216 -6.04 -33.17 27.32
C ASP A 216 -5.72 -32.43 25.99
N ALA A 217 -6.09 -33.03 24.83
CA ALA A 217 -5.96 -32.38 23.54
C ALA A 217 -7.15 -31.44 23.34
N GLU A 218 -6.88 -30.13 23.30
CA GLU A 218 -7.76 -29.09 22.76
C GLU A 218 -8.27 -29.52 21.36
N PRO A 219 -9.51 -29.16 20.95
CA PRO A 219 -10.12 -29.66 19.72
C PRO A 219 -9.29 -29.30 18.49
N SER A 220 -8.86 -30.32 17.79
CA SER A 220 -8.18 -30.45 16.51
C SER A 220 -7.94 -29.15 15.71
N ALA A 221 -6.69 -28.74 15.63
CA ALA A 221 -6.24 -27.80 14.61
C ALA A 221 -6.54 -28.41 13.22
N LEU A 222 -7.43 -27.78 12.43
CA LEU A 222 -7.69 -28.14 11.05
C LEU A 222 -6.37 -28.15 10.28
N GLY A 223 -6.04 -29.28 9.64
CA GLY A 223 -4.89 -29.41 8.78
C GLY A 223 -5.14 -28.74 7.44
N VAL A 224 -4.07 -28.31 6.78
CA VAL A 224 -4.13 -27.75 5.44
C VAL A 224 -3.12 -28.42 4.54
N SER A 225 -3.56 -28.89 3.36
CA SER A 225 -2.71 -29.36 2.27
C SER A 225 -2.62 -28.29 1.19
N PHE A 226 -1.48 -28.16 0.52
CA PHE A 226 -1.28 -27.21 -0.57
C PHE A 226 -1.03 -27.94 -1.88
N HIS A 227 -1.79 -27.57 -2.91
CA HIS A 227 -1.66 -28.06 -4.26
C HIS A 227 -1.18 -26.92 -5.16
N SER A 228 0.04 -27.06 -5.71
CA SER A 228 0.63 -26.06 -6.61
C SER A 228 -0.09 -26.05 -7.95
N VAL A 229 -0.20 -24.87 -8.54
CA VAL A 229 -0.73 -24.69 -9.88
C VAL A 229 0.34 -25.00 -10.93
N SER A 230 -0.07 -25.42 -12.11
CA SER A 230 0.78 -25.59 -13.29
C SER A 230 0.07 -25.03 -14.53
N GLY A 231 0.85 -24.51 -15.49
CA GLY A 231 0.31 -24.14 -16.80
C GLY A 231 -0.53 -22.86 -16.86
N ILE A 232 -0.29 -21.87 -16.00
CA ILE A 232 -0.88 -20.53 -16.17
C ILE A 232 -0.11 -19.80 -17.26
N ASP A 233 -0.53 -19.99 -18.49
CA ASP A 233 0.03 -19.38 -19.70
C ASP A 233 -0.85 -18.22 -20.22
N SER A 234 -0.44 -17.61 -21.33
CA SER A 234 -1.18 -16.51 -21.97
C SER A 234 -2.59 -16.92 -22.43
N ASN A 235 -2.79 -18.19 -22.81
CA ASN A 235 -4.10 -18.70 -23.20
C ASN A 235 -5.04 -18.79 -21.99
N CYS A 236 -4.57 -19.31 -20.87
CA CYS A 236 -5.30 -19.33 -19.60
C CYS A 236 -5.72 -17.91 -19.16
N VAL A 237 -4.80 -16.95 -19.26
CA VAL A 237 -5.09 -15.55 -18.93
C VAL A 237 -6.16 -14.97 -19.87
N SER A 238 -6.07 -15.22 -21.17
CA SER A 238 -7.03 -14.77 -22.17
C SER A 238 -8.44 -15.37 -21.93
N GLN A 239 -8.54 -16.64 -21.60
CA GLN A 239 -9.81 -17.31 -21.24
C GLN A 239 -10.39 -16.73 -19.94
N THR A 240 -9.54 -16.44 -18.97
CA THR A 240 -9.90 -15.78 -17.71
C THR A 240 -10.47 -14.39 -17.99
N GLN A 241 -9.80 -13.59 -18.82
CA GLN A 241 -10.27 -12.26 -19.24
C GLN A 241 -11.64 -12.34 -19.95
N ALA A 242 -11.81 -13.26 -20.90
CA ALA A 242 -13.09 -13.44 -21.60
C ALA A 242 -14.23 -13.82 -20.64
N THR A 243 -13.93 -14.65 -19.64
CA THR A 243 -14.90 -15.06 -18.62
C THR A 243 -15.27 -13.90 -17.70
N LEU A 244 -14.28 -13.12 -17.24
CA LEU A 244 -14.48 -11.92 -16.42
C LEU A 244 -15.34 -10.90 -17.15
N ARG A 245 -15.01 -10.57 -18.38
CA ARG A 245 -15.73 -9.64 -19.22
C ARG A 245 -17.22 -10.01 -19.30
N ARG A 246 -17.54 -11.25 -19.64
CA ARG A 246 -18.94 -11.72 -19.72
C ARG A 246 -19.67 -11.63 -18.38
N ARG A 247 -19.02 -12.05 -17.28
CA ARG A 247 -19.65 -12.07 -15.94
C ARG A 247 -19.85 -10.66 -15.39
N ILE A 248 -18.87 -9.78 -15.56
CA ILE A 248 -18.97 -8.38 -15.09
C ILE A 248 -20.09 -7.68 -15.85
N LEU A 249 -20.11 -7.72 -17.18
CA LEU A 249 -21.15 -7.07 -17.96
C LEU A 249 -22.55 -7.61 -17.62
N ARG A 250 -22.70 -8.94 -17.48
CA ARG A 250 -23.97 -9.52 -17.04
C ARG A 250 -24.39 -9.01 -15.66
N ALA A 251 -23.47 -8.85 -14.72
CA ALA A 251 -23.76 -8.36 -13.39
C ALA A 251 -24.16 -6.87 -13.39
N PHE A 252 -23.56 -6.05 -14.27
CA PHE A 252 -23.94 -4.65 -14.44
C PHE A 252 -25.35 -4.52 -15.05
N VAL A 253 -25.67 -5.34 -16.06
CA VAL A 253 -27.02 -5.37 -16.65
C VAL A 253 -28.06 -5.85 -15.63
N GLY A 254 -27.77 -6.93 -14.90
CA GLY A 254 -28.67 -7.45 -13.88
C GLY A 254 -28.95 -6.50 -12.71
N ARG A 255 -28.10 -5.48 -12.54
CA ARG A 255 -28.32 -4.39 -11.55
C ARG A 255 -28.93 -3.12 -12.16
N GLY A 256 -29.22 -3.10 -13.46
CA GLY A 256 -29.70 -1.91 -14.13
C GLY A 256 -28.67 -0.78 -14.27
N LEU A 257 -27.37 -1.08 -14.08
CA LEU A 257 -26.27 -0.11 -14.19
C LEU A 257 -25.78 0.06 -15.63
N LEU A 258 -26.16 -0.85 -16.53
CA LEU A 258 -25.78 -0.86 -17.94
C LEU A 258 -26.95 -1.44 -18.76
N GLY A 259 -27.23 -0.86 -19.92
CA GLY A 259 -28.23 -1.37 -20.85
C GLY A 259 -27.78 -2.70 -21.48
N SER A 260 -28.74 -3.57 -21.81
CA SER A 260 -28.45 -4.87 -22.43
C SER A 260 -27.82 -4.71 -23.82
N PHE A 261 -28.23 -3.70 -24.58
CA PHE A 261 -27.67 -3.36 -25.89
C PHE A 261 -26.19 -2.95 -25.76
N GLU A 262 -25.90 -1.99 -24.88
CA GLU A 262 -24.55 -1.51 -24.59
C GLU A 262 -23.60 -2.64 -24.13
N ALA A 263 -24.10 -3.53 -23.27
CA ALA A 263 -23.34 -4.71 -22.85
C ALA A 263 -23.00 -5.64 -24.02
N LYS A 264 -23.91 -5.81 -24.98
CA LYS A 264 -23.69 -6.60 -26.21
C LYS A 264 -22.63 -5.92 -27.10
N GLU A 265 -22.72 -4.61 -27.30
CA GLU A 265 -21.72 -3.84 -28.03
C GLU A 265 -20.33 -3.99 -27.38
N MET A 266 -20.23 -3.78 -26.06
CA MET A 266 -18.98 -3.98 -25.34
C MET A 266 -18.44 -5.42 -25.44
N LEU A 267 -19.29 -6.42 -25.61
CA LEU A 267 -18.87 -7.80 -25.87
C LEU A 267 -18.40 -8.03 -27.32
N ALA A 268 -18.92 -7.28 -28.28
CA ALA A 268 -18.52 -7.41 -29.68
C ALA A 268 -17.16 -6.76 -29.97
N TYR A 269 -16.82 -5.71 -29.24
CA TYR A 269 -15.53 -5.01 -29.43
C TYR A 269 -14.34 -5.88 -29.00
N GLN A 270 -13.34 -6.02 -29.87
CA GLN A 270 -12.12 -6.79 -29.59
C GLN A 270 -11.30 -6.16 -28.46
N HIS A 271 -11.24 -4.81 -28.42
CA HIS A 271 -10.55 -4.02 -27.42
C HIS A 271 -11.53 -3.31 -26.48
N SER A 272 -12.29 -4.09 -25.70
CA SER A 272 -13.36 -3.56 -24.85
C SER A 272 -12.88 -2.80 -23.61
N GLY A 273 -11.58 -2.53 -23.48
CA GLY A 273 -11.01 -1.88 -22.30
C GLY A 273 -10.96 -2.77 -21.03
N PHE A 274 -11.32 -4.04 -21.17
CA PHE A 274 -11.02 -5.05 -20.15
C PHE A 274 -9.62 -5.59 -20.37
N SER A 275 -8.85 -5.68 -19.29
CA SER A 275 -7.56 -6.33 -19.38
C SER A 275 -7.24 -7.07 -18.08
N VAL A 276 -6.63 -8.24 -18.24
CA VAL A 276 -6.16 -9.09 -17.16
C VAL A 276 -4.71 -9.42 -17.43
N ASP A 277 -3.87 -9.25 -16.41
CA ASP A 277 -2.50 -9.70 -16.42
C ASP A 277 -2.25 -10.63 -15.24
N ALA A 278 -1.46 -11.68 -15.46
CA ALA A 278 -1.02 -12.63 -14.46
C ALA A 278 0.44 -13.10 -14.70
N GLY A 279 1.20 -12.30 -15.45
CA GLY A 279 2.57 -12.64 -15.86
C GLY A 279 3.58 -12.66 -14.72
N VAL A 280 3.28 -12.00 -13.59
CA VAL A 280 4.19 -11.91 -12.47
C VAL A 280 3.93 -13.01 -11.45
N CYS A 281 4.92 -13.89 -11.29
CA CYS A 281 4.96 -14.91 -10.24
C CYS A 281 6.28 -14.80 -9.48
N ILE A 282 6.20 -14.72 -8.17
CA ILE A 282 7.36 -14.66 -7.26
C ILE A 282 7.51 -16.03 -6.60
N GLU A 283 8.69 -16.61 -6.73
CA GLU A 283 9.00 -17.92 -6.18
C GLU A 283 9.02 -17.92 -4.65
N ALA A 284 8.77 -19.09 -4.06
CA ALA A 284 8.67 -19.27 -2.60
C ALA A 284 9.89 -18.77 -1.81
N HIS A 285 11.09 -18.88 -2.37
CA HIS A 285 12.34 -18.48 -1.75
C HIS A 285 12.66 -16.98 -1.90
N ASP A 286 12.09 -16.30 -2.92
CA ASP A 286 12.36 -14.87 -3.19
C ASP A 286 11.46 -13.96 -2.33
N ARG A 287 11.74 -13.93 -1.02
CA ARG A 287 11.01 -13.08 -0.07
C ARG A 287 11.25 -11.59 -0.33
N SER A 288 12.41 -11.24 -0.85
CA SER A 288 12.74 -9.85 -1.21
C SER A 288 11.95 -9.41 -2.46
N GLY A 289 11.78 -10.29 -3.43
CA GLY A 289 10.93 -10.07 -4.60
C GLY A 289 9.46 -9.93 -4.19
N LEU A 290 8.97 -10.79 -3.28
CA LEU A 290 7.61 -10.66 -2.76
C LEU A 290 7.41 -9.33 -2.02
N GLU A 291 8.36 -8.90 -1.19
CA GLU A 291 8.26 -7.61 -0.53
C GLU A 291 8.23 -6.44 -1.52
N ARG A 292 9.06 -6.45 -2.57
CA ARG A 292 9.02 -5.44 -3.65
C ARG A 292 7.67 -5.40 -4.34
N LEU A 293 7.10 -6.57 -4.70
CA LEU A 293 5.77 -6.69 -5.28
C LEU A 293 4.69 -6.10 -4.34
N LEU A 294 4.73 -6.44 -3.07
CA LEU A 294 3.76 -5.95 -2.08
C LEU A 294 3.88 -4.44 -1.83
N ARG A 295 5.10 -3.89 -1.87
CA ARG A 295 5.32 -2.43 -1.84
C ARG A 295 4.70 -1.76 -3.05
N TYR A 296 4.90 -2.31 -4.25
CA TYR A 296 4.27 -1.82 -5.47
C TYR A 296 2.75 -1.84 -5.38
N CYS A 297 2.15 -2.93 -4.90
CA CYS A 297 0.70 -3.03 -4.71
C CYS A 297 0.16 -2.10 -3.60
N ALA A 298 0.94 -1.81 -2.56
CA ALA A 298 0.56 -0.93 -1.46
C ALA A 298 0.91 0.55 -1.68
N ARG A 299 1.48 0.91 -2.84
CA ARG A 299 1.99 2.25 -3.17
C ARG A 299 0.93 3.34 -2.99
N PRO A 300 1.34 4.56 -2.63
CA PRO A 300 0.47 5.73 -2.63
C PRO A 300 0.23 6.22 -4.07
N PRO A 301 -0.83 7.02 -4.29
CA PRO A 301 -1.12 7.60 -5.61
C PRO A 301 -0.08 8.63 -6.07
N PHE A 302 0.60 9.28 -5.12
CA PHE A 302 1.54 10.35 -5.38
C PHE A 302 2.93 10.00 -4.86
N ALA A 303 3.96 10.30 -5.67
CA ALA A 303 5.37 10.10 -5.37
C ALA A 303 6.12 11.43 -5.49
N MET A 304 6.75 11.86 -4.39
CA MET A 304 7.41 13.18 -4.30
C MET A 304 8.56 13.34 -5.31
N GLU A 305 9.32 12.31 -5.53
CA GLU A 305 10.47 12.28 -6.44
C GLU A 305 10.10 12.46 -7.91
N ARG A 306 8.81 12.38 -8.22
CA ARG A 306 8.27 12.61 -9.57
C ARG A 306 7.84 14.06 -9.81
N LEU A 307 7.79 14.88 -8.75
CA LEU A 307 7.38 16.27 -8.83
C LEU A 307 8.59 17.20 -8.95
N ARG A 308 8.57 18.09 -9.94
CA ARG A 308 9.57 19.17 -10.09
C ARG A 308 8.90 20.48 -10.44
N LYS A 309 9.57 21.59 -10.19
CA LYS A 309 9.12 22.95 -10.56
C LYS A 309 9.72 23.32 -11.93
N ALA A 310 8.91 23.94 -12.77
CA ALA A 310 9.32 24.47 -14.08
C ALA A 310 8.68 25.86 -14.26
N GLY A 311 9.41 26.90 -13.91
CA GLY A 311 8.89 28.28 -13.87
C GLY A 311 7.80 28.44 -12.82
N SER A 312 6.62 28.92 -13.21
CA SER A 312 5.43 29.02 -12.37
C SER A 312 4.65 27.71 -12.25
N GLU A 313 4.93 26.74 -13.12
CA GLU A 313 4.20 25.49 -13.20
C GLU A 313 4.92 24.35 -12.48
N LEU A 314 4.20 23.28 -12.25
CA LEU A 314 4.66 22.04 -11.67
C LEU A 314 4.61 20.94 -12.72
N VAL A 315 5.67 20.17 -12.81
CA VAL A 315 5.74 19.03 -13.75
C VAL A 315 5.81 17.75 -12.95
N TYR A 316 4.83 16.88 -13.18
CA TYR A 316 4.78 15.56 -12.59
C TYR A 316 5.11 14.50 -13.63
N ARG A 317 6.19 13.74 -13.40
CA ARG A 317 6.58 12.64 -14.27
C ARG A 317 5.66 11.46 -14.03
N CYS A 318 4.84 11.14 -15.04
CA CYS A 318 4.02 9.94 -15.04
C CYS A 318 4.92 8.69 -15.03
N ALA A 319 4.38 7.59 -14.52
CA ALA A 319 5.08 6.33 -14.65
C ALA A 319 5.02 5.90 -16.13
N LYS A 320 6.10 5.32 -16.68
CA LYS A 320 6.15 4.89 -18.08
C LYS A 320 5.03 3.91 -18.39
N GLN A 321 4.20 4.21 -19.37
CA GLN A 321 3.34 3.22 -19.99
C GLN A 321 4.23 2.28 -20.81
N TYR A 322 4.04 0.99 -20.63
CA TYR A 322 4.63 -0.02 -21.50
C TYR A 322 3.89 0.04 -22.85
N SER A 323 4.39 0.88 -23.76
CA SER A 323 4.02 0.84 -25.17
C SER A 323 4.94 -0.17 -25.83
N GLU A 324 4.40 -1.14 -26.54
CA GLU A 324 5.18 -1.93 -27.49
C GLU A 324 5.99 -0.97 -28.37
N PRO A 325 7.21 -1.34 -28.79
CA PRO A 325 8.03 -0.49 -29.63
C PRO A 325 7.39 -0.36 -31.03
N SER A 326 6.40 0.54 -31.14
CA SER A 326 5.96 1.00 -32.44
C SER A 326 7.05 1.87 -33.05
N SER A 327 7.38 1.57 -34.30
CA SER A 327 8.47 2.18 -35.08
C SER A 327 8.32 3.68 -35.35
N ASP A 328 7.36 4.36 -34.77
CA ASP A 328 7.09 5.78 -34.98
C ASP A 328 7.51 6.61 -33.75
N LYS A 329 8.79 7.03 -33.77
CA LYS A 329 9.42 7.91 -32.74
C LYS A 329 8.99 9.39 -32.85
N ARG A 330 7.80 9.70 -33.32
CA ARG A 330 7.26 11.07 -33.32
C ARG A 330 6.16 11.21 -32.27
N GLY A 331 6.54 11.44 -30.98
CA GLY A 331 5.56 11.72 -29.94
C GLY A 331 5.98 11.45 -28.49
N ALA A 332 7.26 11.45 -28.17
CA ALA A 332 7.77 11.19 -26.82
C ALA A 332 7.51 12.37 -25.83
N LYS A 333 6.31 12.94 -25.80
CA LYS A 333 5.91 13.97 -24.80
C LYS A 333 4.86 13.50 -23.80
N ALA A 334 4.47 12.23 -23.80
CA ALA A 334 3.37 11.72 -22.97
C ALA A 334 3.75 11.36 -21.52
N ASP A 335 5.02 11.46 -21.14
CA ASP A 335 5.49 11.00 -19.83
C ASP A 335 5.47 12.07 -18.73
N GLU A 336 5.13 13.31 -19.05
CA GLU A 336 5.11 14.41 -18.09
C GLU A 336 3.78 15.15 -18.15
N LEU A 337 3.26 15.48 -16.96
CA LEU A 337 2.04 16.23 -16.78
C LEU A 337 2.40 17.60 -16.22
N THR A 338 2.13 18.66 -16.98
CA THR A 338 2.31 20.04 -16.53
C THR A 338 1.03 20.51 -15.88
N LEU A 339 1.14 21.02 -14.66
CA LEU A 339 0.01 21.39 -13.81
C LEU A 339 0.25 22.75 -13.17
N SER A 340 -0.79 23.56 -13.02
CA SER A 340 -0.76 24.66 -12.08
C SER A 340 -0.74 24.14 -10.63
N PRO A 341 -0.32 24.94 -9.64
CA PRO A 341 -0.38 24.57 -8.24
C PRO A 341 -1.77 24.12 -7.79
N LEU A 342 -2.82 24.81 -8.24
CA LEU A 342 -4.21 24.52 -7.90
C LEU A 342 -4.68 23.20 -8.50
N GLU A 343 -4.34 22.92 -9.77
CA GLU A 343 -4.66 21.65 -10.42
C GLU A 343 -3.96 20.47 -9.74
N LEU A 344 -2.71 20.64 -9.29
CA LEU A 344 -2.01 19.59 -8.53
C LEU A 344 -2.76 19.28 -7.23
N ILE A 345 -3.16 20.32 -6.47
CA ILE A 345 -3.91 20.15 -5.22
C ILE A 345 -5.23 19.45 -5.50
N ASP A 346 -5.97 19.87 -6.52
CA ASP A 346 -7.24 19.28 -6.91
C ASP A 346 -7.13 17.80 -7.25
N ARG A 347 -6.15 17.43 -8.08
CA ARG A 347 -5.88 16.02 -8.41
C ARG A 347 -5.53 15.19 -7.18
N ILE A 348 -4.70 15.72 -6.27
CA ILE A 348 -4.38 15.02 -5.01
C ILE A 348 -5.63 14.91 -4.14
N ALA A 349 -6.47 15.94 -4.07
CA ALA A 349 -7.71 15.96 -3.31
C ALA A 349 -8.69 14.87 -3.76
N ALA A 350 -8.88 14.72 -5.08
CA ALA A 350 -9.71 13.67 -5.67
C ALA A 350 -9.25 12.25 -5.29
N LEU A 351 -7.95 12.07 -5.06
CA LEU A 351 -7.36 10.77 -4.69
C LEU A 351 -7.32 10.49 -3.20
N VAL A 352 -7.72 11.42 -2.33
CA VAL A 352 -7.79 11.21 -0.88
C VAL A 352 -8.88 10.17 -0.56
N PRO A 353 -8.53 9.01 -0.01
CA PRO A 353 -9.51 7.96 0.23
C PRO A 353 -10.49 8.36 1.34
N PRO A 354 -11.78 8.02 1.20
CA PRO A 354 -12.76 8.21 2.25
C PRO A 354 -12.32 7.54 3.57
N PRO A 355 -12.78 8.03 4.72
CA PRO A 355 -12.51 7.41 6.01
C PRO A 355 -13.07 5.97 6.04
N ARG A 356 -12.43 5.10 6.82
CA ARG A 356 -12.80 3.68 6.99
C ARG A 356 -12.73 2.82 5.72
N THR A 357 -12.14 3.33 4.64
CA THR A 357 -11.91 2.53 3.42
C THR A 357 -10.60 1.74 3.55
N HIS A 358 -10.69 0.41 3.42
CA HIS A 358 -9.53 -0.47 3.38
C HIS A 358 -8.91 -0.46 1.98
N ARG A 359 -7.60 -0.21 1.89
CA ARG A 359 -6.85 -0.24 0.63
C ARG A 359 -6.50 -1.67 0.19
N HIS A 360 -6.34 -2.58 1.14
CA HIS A 360 -6.14 -4.00 0.89
C HIS A 360 -7.13 -4.82 1.69
N ARG A 361 -7.46 -6.01 1.18
CA ARG A 361 -8.44 -6.92 1.78
C ARG A 361 -7.97 -8.36 1.61
N TYR A 362 -8.23 -9.17 2.62
CA TYR A 362 -7.84 -10.58 2.67
C TYR A 362 -8.99 -11.47 2.22
N PHE A 363 -8.68 -12.57 1.52
CA PHE A 363 -9.67 -13.49 0.99
C PHE A 363 -9.21 -14.95 1.12
N GLY A 364 -10.20 -15.86 1.11
CA GLY A 364 -9.98 -17.30 1.24
C GLY A 364 -9.30 -17.65 2.56
N VAL A 365 -8.31 -18.52 2.55
CA VAL A 365 -7.59 -18.95 3.76
C VAL A 365 -6.84 -17.83 4.49
N LEU A 366 -6.55 -16.71 3.80
CA LEU A 366 -5.90 -15.55 4.41
C LEU A 366 -6.90 -14.57 5.05
N ALA A 367 -8.21 -14.78 4.88
CA ALA A 367 -9.22 -13.92 5.51
C ALA A 367 -9.15 -14.00 7.04
N PRO A 368 -9.35 -12.88 7.78
CA PRO A 368 -9.25 -12.88 9.24
C PRO A 368 -10.13 -13.90 9.96
N ASN A 369 -11.29 -14.20 9.38
CA ASN A 369 -12.28 -15.13 9.93
C ASN A 369 -12.15 -16.56 9.35
N SER A 370 -11.13 -16.85 8.55
CA SER A 370 -10.92 -18.21 8.03
C SER A 370 -10.40 -19.13 9.14
N PRO A 371 -11.00 -20.29 9.36
CA PRO A 371 -10.49 -21.27 10.33
C PRO A 371 -9.09 -21.76 9.96
N LEU A 372 -8.76 -21.81 8.66
CA LEU A 372 -7.46 -22.26 8.14
C LEU A 372 -6.35 -21.19 8.23
N ARG A 373 -6.72 -19.93 8.57
CA ARG A 373 -5.75 -18.82 8.58
C ARG A 373 -4.53 -19.09 9.45
N ALA A 374 -4.73 -19.59 10.67
CA ALA A 374 -3.64 -19.83 11.61
C ALA A 374 -2.63 -20.83 11.05
N ALA A 375 -3.10 -21.94 10.50
CA ALA A 375 -2.26 -22.97 9.88
C ALA A 375 -1.48 -22.42 8.68
N VAL A 376 -2.15 -21.68 7.78
CA VAL A 376 -1.51 -21.13 6.57
C VAL A 376 -0.50 -20.02 6.91
N THR A 377 -0.84 -19.11 7.83
CA THR A 377 0.08 -18.01 8.20
C THR A 377 1.28 -18.50 9.02
N ALA A 378 1.18 -19.63 9.72
CA ALA A 378 2.32 -20.26 10.37
C ALA A 378 3.42 -20.66 9.36
N LEU A 379 3.06 -20.98 8.12
CA LEU A 379 4.01 -21.27 7.03
C LEU A 379 4.80 -20.04 6.54
N ALA A 380 4.49 -18.84 7.02
CA ALA A 380 5.26 -17.63 6.73
C ALA A 380 6.56 -17.56 7.53
N ALA A 381 6.58 -18.15 8.72
CA ALA A 381 7.77 -18.19 9.58
C ALA A 381 8.92 -18.94 8.87
N ALA A 382 10.17 -18.49 9.07
CA ALA A 382 11.31 -19.26 8.63
C ALA A 382 11.33 -20.60 9.40
N PRO A 383 11.66 -21.72 8.75
CA PRO A 383 11.90 -22.96 9.49
C PRO A 383 12.96 -22.65 10.57
N ALA A 384 12.68 -23.06 11.80
CA ALA A 384 13.65 -22.94 12.87
C ALA A 384 14.95 -23.62 12.39
N GLN A 385 16.05 -22.88 12.31
CA GLN A 385 17.34 -23.50 12.04
C GLN A 385 17.57 -24.51 13.18
N PRO A 386 17.90 -25.78 12.85
CA PRO A 386 18.28 -26.69 13.90
C PRO A 386 19.45 -26.03 14.62
N THR A 387 19.28 -25.72 15.89
CA THR A 387 20.36 -25.33 16.78
C THR A 387 21.33 -26.51 16.77
N THR A 388 22.41 -26.42 16.01
CA THR A 388 23.56 -27.29 16.18
C THR A 388 24.06 -26.98 17.59
N ALA A 389 23.61 -27.78 18.55
CA ALA A 389 24.22 -27.86 19.83
C ALA A 389 25.67 -28.26 19.55
N HIS A 390 26.60 -27.32 19.70
CA HIS A 390 28.01 -27.64 19.81
C HIS A 390 28.15 -28.56 21.02
N ALA A 391 28.22 -29.87 20.76
CA ALA A 391 28.69 -30.83 21.71
C ALA A 391 30.17 -30.51 21.91
N GLU A 392 30.51 -29.86 23.01
CA GLU A 392 31.87 -29.81 23.48
C GLU A 392 32.34 -31.24 23.82
N PRO A 393 33.57 -31.63 23.45
CA PRO A 393 34.08 -32.94 23.79
C PRO A 393 34.37 -32.95 25.28
N THR A 394 33.61 -33.73 26.05
CA THR A 394 33.91 -34.07 27.43
C THR A 394 35.18 -34.90 27.50
N THR A 395 36.27 -34.27 27.93
CA THR A 395 37.48 -34.96 28.40
C THR A 395 37.21 -35.40 29.83
N THR A 396 37.09 -36.70 30.02
CA THR A 396 37.05 -37.36 31.32
C THR A 396 38.43 -37.31 31.97
N CYS A 397 38.55 -36.72 33.17
CA CYS A 397 39.57 -37.08 34.17
C CYS A 397 38.88 -37.09 35.52
N GLY A 398 39.03 -38.24 36.16
CA GLY A 398 38.44 -38.56 37.46
C GLY A 398 39.13 -37.91 38.68
N GLY A 399 38.44 -37.93 39.81
CA GLY A 399 39.05 -37.68 41.13
C GLY A 399 38.09 -37.11 42.17
N ALA A 400 37.53 -38.01 42.97
CA ALA A 400 37.37 -38.02 44.45
C ALA A 400 36.82 -36.78 45.22
N ASN A 401 35.72 -37.07 45.94
CA ASN A 401 35.40 -36.72 47.36
C ASN A 401 35.34 -35.26 47.84
N GLY A 402 34.15 -34.89 48.32
CA GLY A 402 33.94 -33.84 49.31
C GLY A 402 32.48 -33.44 49.49
N PRO A 403 31.99 -33.08 50.68
CA PRO A 403 30.59 -33.15 51.07
C PRO A 403 29.79 -31.96 50.69
N ALA A 404 28.45 -32.15 50.63
CA ALA A 404 27.43 -31.16 50.30
C ALA A 404 27.43 -29.93 51.22
N PRO A 405 27.04 -28.79 50.69
CA PRO A 405 26.25 -27.84 51.44
C PRO A 405 24.96 -27.43 50.75
N MET A 406 24.05 -27.25 51.64
CA MET A 406 22.70 -26.69 51.59
C MET A 406 22.44 -25.48 50.69
N GLY A 407 21.20 -25.40 50.19
CA GLY A 407 20.54 -24.14 49.94
C GLY A 407 20.50 -23.69 48.48
N GLU A 408 19.56 -24.24 47.68
CA GLU A 408 19.15 -23.61 46.40
C GLU A 408 18.42 -22.30 46.67
N PRO A 409 18.79 -21.19 46.03
CA PRO A 409 17.93 -20.03 45.96
C PRO A 409 16.84 -20.27 44.93
N ILE A 410 15.58 -20.18 45.33
CA ILE A 410 14.39 -20.24 44.52
C ILE A 410 14.48 -19.12 43.46
N ALA A 411 14.79 -19.47 42.22
CA ALA A 411 14.66 -18.56 41.10
C ALA A 411 13.18 -18.17 40.92
N PRO A 412 12.84 -16.87 40.79
CA PRO A 412 11.47 -16.45 40.55
C PRO A 412 11.02 -16.99 39.19
N LYS A 413 9.96 -17.81 39.18
CA LYS A 413 9.27 -18.24 37.96
C LYS A 413 8.82 -16.99 37.22
N LEU A 414 9.56 -16.56 36.20
CA LEU A 414 9.11 -15.57 35.25
C LEU A 414 7.85 -16.12 34.60
N LYS A 415 6.70 -15.45 34.86
CA LYS A 415 5.48 -15.68 34.09
C LYS A 415 5.77 -15.50 32.62
N PRO A 416 5.36 -16.43 31.73
CA PRO A 416 5.55 -16.26 30.30
C PRO A 416 4.91 -14.93 29.89
N ALA A 417 5.67 -14.07 29.22
CA ALA A 417 5.18 -12.81 28.70
C ALA A 417 4.00 -13.10 27.76
N PRO A 418 2.89 -12.35 27.84
CA PRO A 418 1.75 -12.55 26.95
C PRO A 418 2.24 -12.46 25.49
N PRO A 419 1.68 -13.29 24.57
CA PRO A 419 2.10 -13.30 23.17
C PRO A 419 2.00 -11.89 22.61
N LYS A 420 3.14 -11.34 22.18
CA LYS A 420 3.19 -10.01 21.57
C LYS A 420 2.24 -10.02 20.39
N ARG A 421 1.18 -9.19 20.46
CA ARG A 421 0.23 -9.01 19.36
C ARG A 421 1.02 -8.72 18.08
N ALA A 422 0.89 -9.61 17.09
CA ALA A 422 1.62 -9.65 15.84
C ALA A 422 1.18 -8.54 14.86
N ALA A 423 1.14 -7.27 15.25
CA ALA A 423 0.57 -6.26 14.37
C ALA A 423 1.30 -4.92 14.30
N HIS A 424 2.30 -4.66 15.11
CA HIS A 424 3.03 -3.41 15.01
C HIS A 424 4.52 -3.67 14.88
N TYR A 425 5.04 -3.56 13.65
CA TYR A 425 6.44 -3.30 13.47
C TYR A 425 6.80 -2.07 14.28
N LEU A 426 7.80 -2.19 15.15
CA LEU A 426 8.32 -1.05 15.87
C LEU A 426 8.74 0.01 14.84
N TRP A 427 8.32 1.26 15.08
CA TRP A 427 8.64 2.38 14.18
C TRP A 427 10.13 2.45 13.79
N ALA A 428 11.03 2.14 14.73
CA ALA A 428 12.47 2.07 14.48
C ALA A 428 12.84 1.02 13.43
N VAL A 429 12.23 -0.18 13.49
CA VAL A 429 12.46 -1.25 12.51
C VAL A 429 11.98 -0.85 11.13
N LEU A 430 10.84 -0.16 11.03
CA LEU A 430 10.33 0.34 9.76
C LEU A 430 11.22 1.43 9.17
N ILE A 431 11.70 2.36 9.97
CA ILE A 431 12.64 3.39 9.52
C ILE A 431 13.96 2.76 9.07
N ALA A 432 14.47 1.77 9.80
CA ALA A 432 15.66 1.03 9.43
C ALA A 432 15.48 0.32 8.07
N ARG A 433 14.29 -0.26 7.81
CA ARG A 433 13.97 -0.97 6.59
C ARG A 433 13.79 -0.04 5.37
N ILE A 434 13.40 1.22 5.58
CA ILE A 434 13.22 2.22 4.51
C ILE A 434 14.52 2.96 4.21
N TYR A 435 15.23 3.40 5.25
CA TYR A 435 16.32 4.37 5.14
C TYR A 435 17.66 3.86 5.67
N GLU A 436 17.72 2.61 6.13
CA GLU A 436 18.89 2.03 6.81
C GLU A 436 19.36 2.85 8.03
N ILE A 437 18.41 3.53 8.69
CA ILE A 437 18.64 4.38 9.86
C ILE A 437 17.92 3.79 11.06
N PHE A 438 18.61 3.63 12.19
CA PHE A 438 18.03 3.19 13.44
C PHE A 438 17.80 4.37 14.39
N PRO A 439 16.61 5.01 14.39
CA PRO A 439 16.37 6.24 15.15
C PRO A 439 16.34 6.04 16.67
N LEU A 440 16.33 4.78 17.13
CA LEU A 440 16.41 4.44 18.54
C LEU A 440 17.83 4.01 18.98
N LEU A 441 18.81 4.16 18.10
CA LEU A 441 20.22 4.05 18.49
C LEU A 441 20.80 5.46 18.64
N CYS A 442 21.49 5.66 19.75
CA CYS A 442 22.14 6.94 20.04
C CYS A 442 23.21 7.24 18.99
N PRO A 443 23.20 8.42 18.35
CA PRO A 443 24.21 8.81 17.37
C PRO A 443 25.61 8.97 17.98
N LEU A 444 25.71 9.21 19.28
CA LEU A 444 26.98 9.46 19.96
C LEU A 444 27.65 8.17 20.46
N CYS A 445 26.89 7.26 21.08
CA CYS A 445 27.46 6.09 21.73
C CYS A 445 26.92 4.74 21.19
N GLY A 446 25.93 4.74 20.29
CA GLY A 446 25.30 3.52 19.79
C GLY A 446 24.32 2.86 20.75
N GLY A 447 24.16 3.39 21.97
CA GLY A 447 23.25 2.85 23.00
C GLY A 447 21.78 3.00 22.63
N GLN A 448 20.91 2.27 23.33
CA GLN A 448 19.47 2.34 23.06
C GLN A 448 18.85 3.63 23.55
N MET A 449 18.02 4.26 22.68
CA MET A 449 17.23 5.42 23.03
C MET A 449 15.80 5.02 23.44
N ARG A 450 15.25 5.69 24.45
CA ARG A 450 13.89 5.46 24.94
C ARG A 450 13.09 6.76 24.86
N ILE A 451 11.83 6.67 24.43
CA ILE A 451 10.91 7.80 24.49
C ILE A 451 10.58 8.07 25.96
N ILE A 452 10.86 9.28 26.40
CA ILE A 452 10.65 9.70 27.80
C ILE A 452 9.48 10.67 27.97
N ALA A 453 9.10 11.39 26.91
CA ALA A 453 7.97 12.33 26.97
C ALA A 453 7.34 12.57 25.59
N PHE A 454 6.06 12.95 25.60
CA PHE A 454 5.33 13.51 24.46
C PHE A 454 5.00 14.97 24.80
N ILE A 455 5.51 15.91 24.01
CA ILE A 455 5.35 17.34 24.22
C ILE A 455 4.28 17.83 23.26
N THR A 456 3.13 18.25 23.82
CA THR A 456 1.93 18.63 23.05
C THR A 456 1.42 20.02 23.42
N HIS A 457 1.83 20.56 24.56
CA HIS A 457 1.40 21.87 25.04
C HIS A 457 2.24 22.98 24.37
N SER A 458 1.59 23.98 23.78
CA SER A 458 2.23 25.01 22.95
C SER A 458 3.28 25.85 23.67
N ALA A 459 3.09 26.12 24.97
CA ALA A 459 4.07 26.88 25.76
C ALA A 459 5.35 26.05 25.95
N ASP A 460 5.22 24.77 26.30
CA ASP A 460 6.37 23.87 26.50
C ASP A 460 7.12 23.63 25.18
N ILE A 461 6.38 23.48 24.08
CA ILE A 461 6.95 23.35 22.73
C ILE A 461 7.82 24.56 22.43
N ARG A 462 7.29 25.79 22.56
CA ARG A 462 8.02 27.03 22.29
C ARG A 462 9.25 27.18 23.20
N GLN A 463 9.08 26.92 24.48
CA GLN A 463 10.17 27.02 25.44
C GLN A 463 11.33 26.09 25.10
N ILE A 464 11.02 24.81 24.78
CA ILE A 464 12.03 23.81 24.44
C ILE A 464 12.70 24.15 23.10
N LEU A 465 11.93 24.49 22.07
CA LEU A 465 12.47 24.78 20.75
C LEU A 465 13.35 26.05 20.77
N ASN A 466 12.92 27.10 21.46
CA ASN A 466 13.73 28.32 21.63
C ASN A 466 15.03 28.03 22.41
N HIS A 467 14.97 27.19 23.43
CA HIS A 467 16.16 26.80 24.20
C HIS A 467 17.23 26.09 23.36
N ILE A 468 16.80 25.25 22.40
CA ILE A 468 17.72 24.52 21.49
C ILE A 468 18.01 25.27 20.19
N GLY A 469 17.50 26.49 20.00
CA GLY A 469 17.69 27.30 18.79
C GLY A 469 16.98 26.73 17.56
N ALA A 470 15.87 25.99 17.74
CA ALA A 470 15.04 25.49 16.65
C ALA A 470 13.81 26.40 16.44
N ASP A 471 13.28 26.39 15.23
CA ASP A 471 12.09 27.16 14.89
C ASP A 471 10.89 26.73 15.76
N SER A 472 10.41 27.66 16.58
CA SER A 472 9.27 27.44 17.49
C SER A 472 7.92 27.86 16.90
N GLU A 473 7.93 28.59 15.81
CA GLU A 473 6.73 29.01 15.09
C GLU A 473 6.44 28.05 13.93
N PRO A 474 5.16 27.74 13.68
CA PRO A 474 4.79 26.92 12.53
C PRO A 474 5.09 27.66 11.21
N PRO A 475 5.40 26.95 10.13
CA PRO A 475 5.56 27.55 8.81
C PRO A 475 4.32 28.34 8.41
N HIS A 476 4.53 29.48 7.73
CA HIS A 476 3.45 30.34 7.27
C HIS A 476 2.57 29.61 6.23
N ILE A 477 1.26 29.70 6.41
CA ILE A 477 0.25 29.26 5.46
C ILE A 477 -0.36 30.53 4.85
N SER A 478 -0.34 30.63 3.52
CA SER A 478 -0.91 31.78 2.83
C SER A 478 -2.43 31.77 2.90
N PRO A 479 -3.08 32.90 3.22
CA PRO A 479 -4.53 33.00 3.18
C PRO A 479 -5.03 32.84 1.74
N ALA A 480 -6.31 32.56 1.59
CA ALA A 480 -6.96 32.49 0.29
C ALA A 480 -6.77 33.80 -0.47
N ARG A 481 -6.38 33.68 -1.72
CA ARG A 481 -6.33 34.78 -2.68
C ARG A 481 -7.61 34.68 -3.48
N GLY A 482 -8.39 35.76 -3.56
CA GLY A 482 -9.57 35.84 -4.43
C GLY A 482 -9.23 35.39 -5.86
N PRO A 483 -10.23 35.09 -6.68
CA PRO A 483 -10.01 34.79 -8.09
C PRO A 483 -9.14 35.87 -8.69
N PRO A 484 -8.19 35.54 -9.62
CA PRO A 484 -7.43 36.55 -10.32
C PRO A 484 -8.42 37.58 -10.85
N LEU A 485 -8.18 38.85 -10.55
CA LEU A 485 -8.90 39.92 -11.22
C LEU A 485 -8.59 39.72 -12.69
N TRP A 486 -9.57 39.22 -13.45
CA TRP A 486 -9.51 39.24 -14.90
C TRP A 486 -9.36 40.73 -15.24
N ASP A 487 -8.25 41.10 -15.86
CA ASP A 487 -8.14 42.39 -16.48
C ASP A 487 -9.29 42.48 -17.44
N ASP A 488 -10.23 43.35 -17.10
CA ASP A 488 -11.43 43.65 -17.90
C ASP A 488 -10.95 44.52 -19.07
N ASP A 489 -10.10 43.96 -19.93
CA ASP A 489 -9.73 44.52 -21.20
C ASP A 489 -10.95 44.40 -22.10
N GLY A 490 -11.70 45.49 -22.09
CA GLY A 490 -12.95 45.66 -22.80
C GLY A 490 -12.88 45.23 -24.27
N ASP A 491 -14.03 44.91 -24.79
CA ASP A 491 -14.38 44.68 -26.20
C ASP A 491 -13.97 43.32 -26.80
N ALA A 492 -14.57 42.24 -26.35
CA ALA A 492 -14.80 41.11 -27.21
C ALA A 492 -16.21 41.18 -27.83
N GLN A 493 -16.27 41.64 -29.07
CA GLN A 493 -17.45 41.55 -29.93
C GLN A 493 -18.03 40.15 -29.88
N MET A 494 -19.33 40.06 -29.57
CA MET A 494 -20.12 38.82 -29.75
C MET A 494 -20.10 38.41 -31.22
N GLY A 495 -19.24 37.46 -31.58
CA GLY A 495 -19.34 36.73 -32.82
C GLY A 495 -20.31 35.56 -32.61
N ASP A 496 -21.33 35.47 -33.45
CA ASP A 496 -22.27 34.35 -33.55
C ASP A 496 -21.49 33.02 -33.64
N GLY A 497 -21.36 32.35 -32.54
CA GLY A 497 -20.70 31.05 -32.45
C GLY A 497 -21.65 29.94 -32.89
N VAL A 498 -21.37 29.40 -34.07
CA VAL A 498 -21.88 28.09 -34.52
C VAL A 498 -21.63 27.06 -33.42
N GLN A 499 -22.68 26.51 -32.84
CA GLN A 499 -22.61 25.36 -31.95
C GLN A 499 -22.14 24.14 -32.75
N THR A 500 -20.83 23.85 -32.73
CA THR A 500 -20.32 22.54 -33.14
C THR A 500 -20.64 21.58 -32.02
N GLN A 501 -21.55 20.64 -32.24
CA GLN A 501 -21.74 19.48 -31.37
C GLN A 501 -20.40 18.75 -31.25
N PRO A 502 -19.98 18.39 -30.01
CA PRO A 502 -18.77 17.60 -29.83
C PRO A 502 -18.97 16.23 -30.49
N ASP A 503 -18.08 15.90 -31.41
CA ASP A 503 -18.03 14.60 -32.07
C ASP A 503 -17.51 13.55 -31.08
N TRP A 504 -18.41 12.84 -30.43
CA TRP A 504 -18.15 11.82 -29.45
C TRP A 504 -17.60 10.51 -30.05
N GLU A 505 -17.56 10.39 -31.38
CA GLU A 505 -17.11 9.17 -32.06
C GLU A 505 -15.58 9.07 -32.20
N MET A 506 -14.86 10.20 -32.09
CA MET A 506 -13.40 10.23 -32.28
C MET A 506 -12.58 10.18 -30.99
N ALA A 507 -13.18 10.01 -29.82
CA ALA A 507 -12.42 9.76 -28.60
C ALA A 507 -11.91 8.31 -28.61
N ALA A 508 -10.77 8.08 -29.26
CA ALA A 508 -10.01 6.83 -29.13
C ALA A 508 -9.85 6.53 -27.63
N GLN A 509 -10.41 5.40 -27.19
CA GLN A 509 -10.26 4.96 -25.81
C GLN A 509 -8.75 4.85 -25.49
N PRO A 510 -8.25 5.51 -24.44
CA PRO A 510 -6.86 5.35 -24.08
C PRO A 510 -6.58 3.88 -23.80
N VAL A 511 -5.50 3.39 -24.38
CA VAL A 511 -4.96 2.06 -24.10
C VAL A 511 -4.87 1.88 -22.58
N PRO A 512 -5.29 0.73 -22.01
CA PRO A 512 -5.28 0.51 -20.57
C PRO A 512 -3.88 0.77 -20.00
N ASP A 513 -3.80 1.62 -18.98
CA ASP A 513 -2.59 1.95 -18.23
C ASP A 513 -2.11 0.72 -17.46
N TYR A 514 -1.28 -0.11 -18.07
CA TYR A 514 -0.53 -1.15 -17.36
C TYR A 514 0.92 -0.76 -17.27
N GLU A 515 1.37 -0.52 -16.08
CA GLU A 515 2.77 -0.67 -15.76
C GLU A 515 3.01 -2.08 -15.20
N VAL A 516 3.44 -2.96 -16.05
CA VAL A 516 4.07 -4.22 -15.66
C VAL A 516 5.59 -4.06 -15.77
N ASP A 517 6.15 -2.94 -15.35
CA ASP A 517 7.60 -2.84 -15.22
C ASP A 517 8.00 -3.10 -13.77
N GLN A 518 8.25 -4.37 -13.47
CA GLN A 518 8.79 -4.81 -12.21
C GLN A 518 10.33 -4.89 -12.21
N ARG A 519 10.98 -4.44 -13.28
CA ARG A 519 12.44 -4.36 -13.39
C ARG A 519 12.98 -3.00 -13.02
N VAL A 520 12.29 -2.25 -12.20
CA VAL A 520 12.85 -0.98 -11.73
C VAL A 520 13.96 -1.31 -10.74
N ASN A 521 15.19 -1.15 -11.19
CA ASN A 521 16.34 -1.04 -10.31
C ASN A 521 16.09 0.15 -9.37
N TRP A 522 15.94 -0.12 -8.10
CA TRP A 522 15.85 0.84 -7.00
C TRP A 522 17.24 1.21 -6.53
#